data_95f5123b4aa528823f5cf1d1667b15b6
#
_entry.id   95f5123b4aa528823f5cf1d1667b15b6
#
_cell.length_a   1.000
_cell.length_b   1.000
_cell.length_c   1.000
_cell.angle_alpha   90.00
_cell.angle_beta   90.00
_cell.angle_gamma   90.00
#
_symmetry.space_group_name_H-M   'P 1'
#
loop_
_entity.id
_entity.type
_entity.pdbx_description
1 polymer ?
#
loop_
_entity_poly.entity_id
_entity_poly.type
_entity_poly.pdbx_seq_one_letter_code
_entity_poly.pdbx_strand_id
1 'polypeptide(L)'
;MSAKEENHLPYFAILFFLTCIVGFTMQCTSKKSFVKLVTKENETGLLYLVRPDHTSLSIWNYDCLISRYPDKFSSSIKPTPIFKIELENASLGFIRLPEGTYRLDVIGKEDTTKVFQIKKGEEKYFELKIFSETKLSRSELTFKEFNKESALAEILSTPTFTESRFESVQMPIE
;
A
#
# COMPACT_ATOMS: atom_id res chain seq x y z
N MET A 1 17.27 63.81 -29.42
CA MET A 1 16.17 62.84 -29.23
C MET A 1 16.73 61.64 -28.55
N SER A 2 16.50 61.52 -27.22
CA SER A 2 17.02 60.37 -26.40
C SER A 2 15.84 59.39 -26.21
N ALA A 3 15.96 58.20 -26.76
CA ALA A 3 14.99 57.13 -26.56
C ALA A 3 15.17 56.59 -25.15
N LYS A 4 14.10 56.67 -24.39
CA LYS A 4 14.00 56.12 -23.01
C LYS A 4 13.71 54.63 -23.16
N GLU A 5 14.72 53.78 -22.95
CA GLU A 5 14.53 52.35 -22.85
C GLU A 5 13.72 52.03 -21.57
N GLU A 6 12.45 51.69 -21.75
CA GLU A 6 11.62 51.19 -20.64
C GLU A 6 12.04 49.75 -20.35
N ASN A 7 12.62 49.56 -19.15
CA ASN A 7 13.02 48.27 -18.62
C ASN A 7 11.79 47.45 -18.26
N HIS A 8 11.25 46.67 -19.20
CA HIS A 8 10.16 45.71 -18.99
C HIS A 8 10.60 44.38 -18.35
N LEU A 9 11.90 44.21 -18.10
CA LEU A 9 12.50 42.99 -17.52
C LEU A 9 11.92 42.58 -16.16
N PRO A 10 11.67 43.49 -15.17
CA PRO A 10 11.14 43.07 -13.88
C PRO A 10 9.70 42.55 -13.92
N TYR A 11 8.88 43.06 -14.82
CA TYR A 11 7.46 42.59 -14.92
C TYR A 11 7.37 41.18 -15.48
N PHE A 12 8.20 40.79 -16.42
CA PHE A 12 8.24 39.42 -16.97
C PHE A 12 8.72 38.41 -15.93
N ALA A 13 9.70 38.77 -15.11
CA ALA A 13 10.21 37.90 -14.02
C ALA A 13 9.14 37.68 -12.93
N ILE A 14 8.40 38.72 -12.56
CA ILE A 14 7.33 38.63 -11.55
C ILE A 14 6.17 37.79 -12.09
N LEU A 15 5.76 37.99 -13.35
CA LEU A 15 4.70 37.20 -13.98
C LEU A 15 5.05 35.72 -14.09
N PHE A 16 6.30 35.42 -14.44
CA PHE A 16 6.80 34.03 -14.50
C PHE A 16 6.84 33.37 -13.12
N PHE A 17 7.25 34.10 -12.09
CA PHE A 17 7.24 33.59 -10.70
C PHE A 17 5.81 33.33 -10.19
N LEU A 18 4.87 34.21 -10.50
CA LEU A 18 3.45 34.04 -10.15
C LEU A 18 2.82 32.83 -10.84
N THR A 19 3.12 32.59 -12.12
CA THR A 19 2.62 31.41 -12.85
C THR A 19 3.22 30.12 -12.32
N CYS A 20 4.48 30.09 -11.91
CA CYS A 20 5.09 28.93 -11.26
C CYS A 20 4.43 28.62 -9.90
N ILE A 21 4.16 29.63 -9.07
CA ILE A 21 3.50 29.44 -7.77
C ILE A 21 2.09 28.88 -7.92
N VAL A 22 1.31 29.41 -8.88
CA VAL A 22 -0.05 28.91 -9.16
C VAL A 22 -0.04 27.48 -9.72
N GLY A 23 0.98 27.11 -10.52
CA GLY A 23 1.16 25.75 -11.04
C GLY A 23 1.44 24.71 -9.93
N PHE A 24 2.16 25.10 -8.89
CA PHE A 24 2.48 24.22 -7.76
C PHE A 24 1.30 23.98 -6.80
N THR A 25 0.32 24.88 -6.75
CA THR A 25 -0.82 24.74 -5.83
C THR A 25 -1.97 23.86 -6.37
N MET A 26 -1.95 23.47 -7.65
CA MET A 26 -3.01 22.64 -8.26
C MET A 26 -2.79 21.13 -8.19
N GLN A 27 -1.73 20.64 -7.56
CA GLN A 27 -1.56 19.20 -7.29
C GLN A 27 -2.21 18.77 -5.97
N CYS A 28 -3.42 19.24 -5.69
CA CYS A 28 -4.28 18.58 -4.72
C CYS A 28 -4.86 17.32 -5.35
N THR A 29 -4.13 16.22 -5.33
CA THR A 29 -4.73 14.89 -5.47
C THR A 29 -5.69 14.73 -4.30
N SER A 30 -6.98 14.74 -4.57
CA SER A 30 -8.01 14.46 -3.58
C SER A 30 -7.83 13.01 -3.12
N LYS A 31 -7.07 12.81 -2.05
CA LYS A 31 -7.01 11.52 -1.36
C LYS A 31 -8.42 11.22 -0.87
N LYS A 32 -9.06 10.20 -1.45
CA LYS A 32 -10.37 9.76 -0.97
C LYS A 32 -10.17 9.24 0.44
N SER A 33 -10.79 9.88 1.43
CA SER A 33 -10.82 9.36 2.78
C SER A 33 -11.53 8.01 2.77
N PHE A 34 -10.83 6.98 3.21
CA PHE A 34 -11.37 5.65 3.37
C PHE A 34 -12.36 5.63 4.54
N VAL A 35 -13.60 5.24 4.33
CA VAL A 35 -14.62 5.24 5.40
C VAL A 35 -15.58 4.05 5.32
N LYS A 36 -15.38 3.03 4.53
CA LYS A 36 -16.33 1.93 4.49
C LYS A 36 -15.70 0.62 4.90
N LEU A 37 -15.95 0.20 6.15
CA LEU A 37 -15.73 -1.18 6.56
C LEU A 37 -16.59 -2.09 5.68
N VAL A 38 -15.95 -3.07 5.06
CA VAL A 38 -16.63 -4.04 4.20
C VAL A 38 -17.53 -4.91 5.07
N THR A 39 -18.76 -5.13 4.61
CA THR A 39 -19.72 -5.95 5.32
C THR A 39 -19.21 -7.39 5.42
N LYS A 40 -19.30 -7.98 6.60
CA LYS A 40 -18.94 -9.38 6.84
C LYS A 40 -19.84 -10.30 6.01
N GLU A 41 -19.23 -11.19 5.25
CA GLU A 41 -19.91 -12.29 4.56
C GLU A 41 -19.56 -13.61 5.22
N ASN A 42 -20.53 -14.51 5.33
CA ASN A 42 -20.31 -15.78 6.02
C ASN A 42 -19.61 -16.84 5.14
N GLU A 43 -19.58 -16.64 3.83
CA GLU A 43 -19.03 -17.64 2.88
C GLU A 43 -17.54 -17.49 2.61
N THR A 44 -16.97 -16.30 2.86
CA THR A 44 -15.56 -15.99 2.63
C THR A 44 -14.93 -15.41 3.89
N GLY A 45 -13.62 -15.55 4.03
CA GLY A 45 -12.82 -14.77 4.97
C GLY A 45 -12.43 -13.42 4.39
N LEU A 46 -12.09 -12.48 5.23
CA LEU A 46 -11.69 -11.12 4.84
C LEU A 46 -10.28 -10.84 5.34
N LEU A 47 -9.38 -10.58 4.41
CA LEU A 47 -7.99 -10.21 4.68
C LEU A 47 -7.81 -8.71 4.51
N TYR A 48 -7.21 -8.07 5.51
CA TYR A 48 -6.75 -6.68 5.45
C TYR A 48 -5.22 -6.64 5.47
N LEU A 49 -4.64 -5.88 4.55
CA LEU A 49 -3.22 -5.52 4.55
C LEU A 49 -3.09 -4.03 4.81
N VAL A 50 -2.36 -3.69 5.85
CA VAL A 50 -2.15 -2.31 6.29
C VAL A 50 -0.67 -1.98 6.19
N ARG A 51 -0.36 -0.88 5.55
CA ARG A 51 0.95 -0.26 5.63
C ARG A 51 0.80 1.10 6.30
N PRO A 52 1.26 1.22 7.57
CA PRO A 52 1.23 2.49 8.30
C PRO A 52 2.01 3.61 7.61
N ASP A 53 1.78 4.84 8.03
CA ASP A 53 2.57 5.98 7.57
C ASP A 53 3.99 5.94 8.13
N HIS A 54 4.98 5.97 7.24
CA HIS A 54 6.39 6.02 7.58
C HIS A 54 7.07 7.19 6.86
N THR A 55 7.40 8.24 7.59
CA THR A 55 7.96 9.47 7.02
C THR A 55 9.28 9.24 6.27
N SER A 56 10.15 8.37 6.78
CA SER A 56 11.47 8.13 6.17
C SER A 56 11.47 7.19 4.98
N LEU A 57 10.40 6.39 4.79
CA LEU A 57 10.28 5.35 3.77
C LEU A 57 9.06 5.56 2.87
N SER A 58 8.48 6.75 2.92
CA SER A 58 7.25 7.11 2.19
C SER A 58 7.37 7.02 0.67
N ILE A 59 8.58 7.12 0.13
CA ILE A 59 8.85 7.12 -1.31
C ILE A 59 8.86 5.71 -1.95
N TRP A 60 8.92 4.64 -1.16
CA TRP A 60 9.00 3.28 -1.68
C TRP A 60 7.64 2.60 -1.60
N ASN A 61 7.21 1.99 -2.70
CA ASN A 61 6.05 1.12 -2.75
C ASN A 61 6.50 -0.34 -2.64
N TYR A 62 5.64 -1.19 -2.11
CA TYR A 62 5.93 -2.62 -1.94
C TYR A 62 4.86 -3.45 -2.63
N ASP A 63 5.30 -4.24 -3.60
CA ASP A 63 4.48 -5.24 -4.26
C ASP A 63 4.33 -6.48 -3.38
N CYS A 64 3.12 -6.78 -2.97
CA CYS A 64 2.79 -7.96 -2.19
C CYS A 64 2.05 -8.98 -3.05
N LEU A 65 2.37 -10.25 -2.88
CA LEU A 65 1.80 -11.36 -3.62
C LEU A 65 1.07 -12.30 -2.67
N ILE A 66 -0.20 -12.62 -2.97
CA ILE A 66 -0.94 -13.66 -2.28
C ILE A 66 -0.95 -14.89 -3.15
N SER A 67 -0.49 -16.00 -2.57
CA SER A 67 -0.51 -17.33 -3.20
C SER A 67 -1.33 -18.28 -2.36
N ARG A 68 -2.02 -19.24 -3.02
CA ARG A 68 -2.85 -20.24 -2.35
C ARG A 68 -2.21 -21.61 -2.42
N TYR A 69 -2.20 -22.32 -1.31
CA TYR A 69 -1.89 -23.75 -1.30
C TYR A 69 -3.11 -24.57 -1.74
N PRO A 70 -2.94 -25.67 -2.49
CA PRO A 70 -4.07 -26.52 -2.89
C PRO A 70 -4.78 -27.12 -1.68
N ASP A 71 -4.02 -27.44 -0.64
CA ASP A 71 -4.48 -28.01 0.64
C ASP A 71 -3.81 -27.30 1.84
N LYS A 72 -3.34 -28.08 2.81
CA LYS A 72 -2.57 -27.60 3.94
C LYS A 72 -1.17 -27.20 3.51
N PHE A 73 -0.57 -26.32 4.30
CA PHE A 73 0.83 -25.93 4.11
C PHE A 73 1.74 -27.16 4.09
N SER A 74 2.61 -27.22 3.10
CA SER A 74 3.75 -28.12 3.03
C SER A 74 4.92 -27.37 2.40
N SER A 75 6.11 -27.55 2.95
CA SER A 75 7.33 -26.92 2.42
C SER A 75 7.72 -27.43 1.03
N SER A 76 7.25 -28.64 0.66
CA SER A 76 7.50 -29.24 -0.65
C SER A 76 6.53 -28.78 -1.74
N ILE A 77 5.42 -28.14 -1.37
CA ILE A 77 4.38 -27.70 -2.30
C ILE A 77 4.53 -26.21 -2.56
N LYS A 78 4.73 -25.84 -3.82
CA LYS A 78 4.73 -24.45 -4.25
C LYS A 78 3.30 -23.92 -4.34
N PRO A 79 2.94 -22.86 -3.61
CA PRO A 79 1.61 -22.27 -3.72
C PRO A 79 1.42 -21.54 -5.05
N THR A 80 0.20 -21.47 -5.52
CA THR A 80 -0.18 -20.79 -6.76
C THR A 80 -0.46 -19.32 -6.49
N PRO A 81 0.20 -18.38 -7.17
CA PRO A 81 -0.12 -16.95 -7.09
C PRO A 81 -1.54 -16.67 -7.55
N ILE A 82 -2.29 -15.88 -6.79
CA ILE A 82 -3.69 -15.57 -7.12
C ILE A 82 -3.95 -14.06 -7.19
N PHE A 83 -3.34 -13.27 -6.30
CA PHE A 83 -3.54 -11.84 -6.24
C PHE A 83 -2.23 -11.10 -5.97
N LYS A 84 -2.13 -9.92 -6.55
CA LYS A 84 -1.07 -8.94 -6.29
C LYS A 84 -1.69 -7.65 -5.76
N ILE A 85 -0.98 -6.95 -4.90
CA ILE A 85 -1.32 -5.62 -4.43
C ILE A 85 -0.06 -4.79 -4.29
N GLU A 86 -0.11 -3.54 -4.72
CA GLU A 86 0.92 -2.55 -4.42
C GLU A 86 0.51 -1.75 -3.18
N LEU A 87 1.35 -1.80 -2.15
CA LEU A 87 1.15 -1.04 -0.91
C LEU A 87 1.99 0.22 -0.94
N GLU A 88 1.33 1.36 -1.09
CA GLU A 88 1.90 2.68 -0.93
C GLU A 88 2.07 3.03 0.56
N ASN A 89 2.79 4.12 0.86
CA ASN A 89 2.85 4.63 2.23
C ASN A 89 1.46 5.08 2.72
N ALA A 90 1.11 4.78 3.96
CA ALA A 90 -0.21 5.04 4.52
C ALA A 90 -1.34 4.44 3.65
N SER A 91 -1.25 3.15 3.33
CA SER A 91 -2.25 2.47 2.50
C SER A 91 -2.85 1.24 3.17
N LEU A 92 -4.08 0.94 2.76
CA LEU A 92 -4.86 -0.19 3.21
C LEU A 92 -5.45 -0.90 1.98
N GLY A 93 -5.22 -2.21 1.89
CA GLY A 93 -5.91 -3.07 0.95
C GLY A 93 -6.74 -4.11 1.67
N PHE A 94 -7.85 -4.53 1.07
CA PHE A 94 -8.63 -5.65 1.58
C PHE A 94 -9.11 -6.55 0.45
N ILE A 95 -9.24 -7.84 0.75
CA ILE A 95 -9.70 -8.84 -0.20
C ILE A 95 -10.47 -9.95 0.51
N ARG A 96 -11.49 -10.46 -0.16
CA ARG A 96 -12.22 -11.67 0.25
C ARG A 96 -11.53 -12.89 -0.30
N LEU A 97 -11.27 -13.84 0.57
CA LEU A 97 -10.62 -15.11 0.22
C LEU A 97 -11.51 -16.28 0.61
N PRO A 98 -11.67 -17.29 -0.26
CA PRO A 98 -12.23 -18.58 0.15
C PRO A 98 -11.47 -19.17 1.33
N GLU A 99 -12.11 -20.02 2.10
CA GLU A 99 -11.42 -20.77 3.16
C GLU A 99 -10.22 -21.53 2.59
N GLY A 100 -9.08 -21.44 3.27
CA GLY A 100 -7.87 -22.13 2.81
C GLY A 100 -6.59 -21.65 3.48
N THR A 101 -5.47 -22.20 2.98
CA THR A 101 -4.11 -21.85 3.40
C THR A 101 -3.46 -20.98 2.33
N TYR A 102 -2.87 -19.88 2.77
CA TYR A 102 -2.31 -18.84 1.92
C TYR A 102 -0.88 -18.49 2.34
N ARG A 103 -0.15 -17.96 1.38
CA ARG A 103 1.16 -17.39 1.57
C ARG A 103 1.14 -15.94 1.08
N LEU A 104 1.64 -15.04 1.89
CA LEU A 104 1.81 -13.63 1.60
C LEU A 104 3.31 -13.35 1.52
N ASP A 105 3.76 -12.79 0.41
CA ASP A 105 5.16 -12.44 0.13
C ASP A 105 5.29 -10.97 -0.24
N VAL A 106 6.46 -10.37 -0.01
CA VAL A 106 6.85 -9.11 -0.65
C VAL A 106 7.79 -9.43 -1.81
N ILE A 107 7.43 -8.99 -3.02
CA ILE A 107 8.22 -9.26 -4.23
C ILE A 107 9.60 -8.59 -4.09
N GLY A 108 10.66 -9.37 -4.36
CA GLY A 108 12.04 -8.91 -4.21
C GLY A 108 12.58 -8.89 -2.79
N LYS A 109 11.83 -9.46 -1.81
CA LYS A 109 12.23 -9.60 -0.40
C LYS A 109 11.99 -11.04 0.05
N GLU A 110 12.96 -11.92 -0.20
CA GLU A 110 12.83 -13.38 0.01
C GLU A 110 12.51 -13.77 1.46
N ASP A 111 12.99 -12.99 2.43
CA ASP A 111 12.78 -13.25 3.86
C ASP A 111 11.45 -12.72 4.40
N THR A 112 10.68 -12.00 3.57
CA THR A 112 9.41 -11.40 3.98
C THR A 112 8.24 -12.25 3.52
N THR A 113 8.02 -13.35 4.24
CA THR A 113 6.97 -14.32 3.93
C THR A 113 6.11 -14.59 5.17
N LYS A 114 4.79 -14.65 4.98
CA LYS A 114 3.83 -15.07 6.01
C LYS A 114 2.89 -16.13 5.48
N VAL A 115 2.90 -17.31 6.08
CA VAL A 115 1.88 -18.35 5.84
C VAL A 115 0.76 -18.17 6.86
N PHE A 116 -0.49 -18.23 6.40
CA PHE A 116 -1.67 -18.09 7.24
C PHE A 116 -2.83 -18.94 6.73
N GLN A 117 -3.77 -19.22 7.61
CA GLN A 117 -5.05 -19.82 7.26
C GLN A 117 -6.15 -18.78 7.44
N ILE A 118 -7.16 -18.85 6.60
CA ILE A 118 -8.37 -18.05 6.75
C ILE A 118 -9.58 -18.96 6.65
N LYS A 119 -10.54 -18.74 7.56
CA LYS A 119 -11.80 -19.49 7.61
C LYS A 119 -12.94 -18.63 7.11
N LYS A 120 -14.05 -19.28 6.79
CA LYS A 120 -15.31 -18.59 6.46
C LYS A 120 -15.72 -17.64 7.59
N GLY A 121 -16.06 -16.42 7.23
CA GLY A 121 -16.45 -15.37 8.19
C GLY A 121 -15.35 -14.86 9.13
N GLU A 122 -14.10 -15.30 8.94
CA GLU A 122 -12.94 -14.81 9.69
C GLU A 122 -12.43 -13.50 9.10
N GLU A 123 -11.97 -12.59 9.95
CA GLU A 123 -11.26 -11.38 9.57
C GLU A 123 -9.81 -11.49 10.04
N LYS A 124 -8.86 -11.26 9.12
CA LYS A 124 -7.42 -11.22 9.42
C LYS A 124 -6.82 -9.90 9.03
N TYR A 125 -5.95 -9.40 9.87
CA TYR A 125 -5.28 -8.11 9.71
C TYR A 125 -3.78 -8.32 9.76
N PHE A 126 -3.07 -7.92 8.70
CA PHE A 126 -1.60 -7.92 8.66
C PHE A 126 -1.09 -6.51 8.41
N GLU A 127 -0.17 -6.11 9.26
CA GLU A 127 0.63 -4.90 9.10
C GLU A 127 1.91 -5.25 8.34
N LEU A 128 2.22 -4.54 7.26
CA LEU A 128 3.54 -4.55 6.67
C LEU A 128 4.43 -3.61 7.50
N LYS A 129 5.15 -4.20 8.44
CA LYS A 129 6.06 -3.48 9.32
C LYS A 129 7.43 -3.36 8.70
N ILE A 130 7.95 -2.14 8.70
CA ILE A 130 9.24 -1.81 8.13
C ILE A 130 10.17 -1.43 9.27
N PHE A 131 11.30 -2.16 9.39
CA PHE A 131 12.35 -1.85 10.33
C PHE A 131 13.52 -1.26 9.56
N SER A 132 13.92 -0.05 9.89
CA SER A 132 15.12 0.56 9.36
C SER A 132 15.88 1.17 10.53
N GLU A 133 16.96 0.52 10.93
CA GLU A 133 17.81 1.05 12.00
C GLU A 133 18.80 2.11 11.48
N THR A 134 19.12 2.08 10.18
CA THR A 134 20.03 3.06 9.58
C THR A 134 19.62 3.43 8.17
N LYS A 135 19.91 4.66 7.73
CA LYS A 135 19.60 5.18 6.39
C LYS A 135 20.27 4.43 5.24
N LEU A 136 21.19 3.52 5.52
CA LEU A 136 22.00 2.78 4.54
C LEU A 136 21.82 1.25 4.63
N SER A 137 21.12 0.73 5.65
CA SER A 137 20.83 -0.70 5.75
C SER A 137 19.66 -1.09 4.85
N ARG A 138 19.66 -2.33 4.37
CA ARG A 138 18.49 -2.91 3.69
C ARG A 138 17.30 -2.82 4.64
N SER A 139 16.17 -2.26 4.17
CA SER A 139 14.94 -2.26 4.95
C SER A 139 14.54 -3.69 5.26
N GLU A 140 14.46 -4.04 6.54
CA GLU A 140 13.89 -5.30 6.98
C GLU A 140 12.38 -5.14 7.04
N LEU A 141 11.68 -6.07 6.44
CA LEU A 141 10.22 -6.07 6.35
C LEU A 141 9.69 -7.31 7.05
N THR A 142 8.54 -7.19 7.68
CA THR A 142 7.80 -8.35 8.20
C THR A 142 6.30 -8.10 8.14
N PHE A 143 5.53 -9.18 7.98
CA PHE A 143 4.09 -9.15 8.16
C PHE A 143 3.75 -9.51 9.61
N LYS A 144 3.26 -8.53 10.35
CA LYS A 144 2.78 -8.71 11.72
C LYS A 144 1.27 -8.87 11.70
N GLU A 145 0.77 -10.00 12.21
CA GLU A 145 -0.66 -10.17 12.49
C GLU A 145 -1.05 -9.35 13.71
N PHE A 146 -2.14 -8.61 13.65
CA PHE A 146 -2.65 -7.81 14.75
C PHE A 146 -4.17 -7.94 14.85
N ASN A 147 -4.72 -7.66 16.02
CA ASN A 147 -6.16 -7.78 16.25
C ASN A 147 -6.91 -6.60 15.62
N LYS A 148 -8.22 -6.75 15.53
CA LYS A 148 -9.11 -5.76 14.90
C LYS A 148 -9.01 -4.39 15.57
N GLU A 149 -8.96 -4.36 16.91
CA GLU A 149 -8.89 -3.13 17.69
C GLU A 149 -7.61 -2.35 17.39
N SER A 150 -6.47 -3.05 17.36
CA SER A 150 -5.17 -2.45 17.00
C SER A 150 -5.15 -1.98 15.55
N ALA A 151 -5.75 -2.75 14.63
CA ALA A 151 -5.86 -2.38 13.22
C ALA A 151 -6.68 -1.09 13.05
N LEU A 152 -7.84 -1.03 13.72
CA LEU A 152 -8.70 0.17 13.66
C LEU A 152 -8.03 1.38 14.32
N ALA A 153 -7.31 1.19 15.44
CA ALA A 153 -6.56 2.26 16.07
C ALA A 153 -5.50 2.84 15.13
N GLU A 154 -4.74 1.99 14.43
CA GLU A 154 -3.74 2.41 13.45
C GLU A 154 -4.36 3.15 12.28
N ILE A 155 -5.45 2.62 11.70
CA ILE A 155 -6.17 3.24 10.59
C ILE A 155 -6.73 4.61 11.00
N LEU A 156 -7.29 4.73 12.21
CA LEU A 156 -7.89 5.98 12.70
C LEU A 156 -6.85 7.01 13.13
N SER A 157 -5.66 6.58 13.56
CA SER A 157 -4.57 7.50 13.93
C SER A 157 -3.90 8.17 12.73
N THR A 158 -4.01 7.57 11.55
CA THR A 158 -3.40 8.07 10.32
C THR A 158 -4.39 8.93 9.55
N PRO A 159 -4.17 10.25 9.42
CA PRO A 159 -5.18 11.17 8.85
C PRO A 159 -5.50 10.94 7.39
N THR A 160 -4.64 10.26 6.64
CA THR A 160 -4.78 10.09 5.19
C THR A 160 -4.37 8.69 4.75
N PHE A 161 -5.25 7.69 4.96
CA PHE A 161 -5.07 6.39 4.30
C PHE A 161 -5.56 6.43 2.85
N THR A 162 -4.81 5.77 1.96
CA THR A 162 -5.23 5.47 0.59
C THR A 162 -5.69 4.02 0.50
N GLU A 163 -6.69 3.75 -0.33
CA GLU A 163 -7.11 2.38 -0.63
C GLU A 163 -6.26 1.82 -1.77
N SER A 164 -5.51 0.76 -1.48
CA SER A 164 -4.83 -0.06 -2.48
C SER A 164 -5.73 -1.19 -2.95
N ARG A 165 -5.68 -1.54 -4.24
CA ARG A 165 -6.54 -2.56 -4.82
C ARG A 165 -5.76 -3.81 -5.16
N PHE A 166 -6.38 -4.96 -4.92
CA PHE A 166 -5.86 -6.25 -5.37
C PHE A 166 -6.15 -6.47 -6.85
N GLU A 167 -5.14 -6.93 -7.57
CA GLU A 167 -5.22 -7.35 -8.96
C GLU A 167 -5.10 -8.89 -9.03
N SER A 168 -5.93 -9.51 -9.85
CA SER A 168 -5.82 -10.95 -10.11
C SER A 168 -4.57 -11.23 -10.93
N VAL A 169 -3.76 -12.19 -10.49
CA VAL A 169 -2.61 -12.66 -11.26
C VAL A 169 -3.13 -13.59 -12.35
N GLN A 170 -3.05 -13.14 -13.61
CA GLN A 170 -3.31 -14.01 -14.75
C GLN A 170 -2.11 -14.95 -14.91
N MET A 171 -2.33 -16.25 -14.72
CA MET A 171 -1.32 -17.23 -15.11
C MET A 171 -1.30 -17.32 -16.63
N PRO A 172 -0.11 -17.30 -17.27
CA PRO A 172 -0.03 -17.64 -18.67
C PRO A 172 -0.62 -19.05 -18.85
N ILE A 173 -1.54 -19.19 -19.79
CA ILE A 173 -2.06 -20.48 -20.22
C ILE A 173 -0.90 -21.15 -20.96
N GLU A 174 -0.29 -22.17 -20.37
CA GLU A 174 0.69 -23.03 -21.03
C GLU A 174 0.02 -23.92 -22.09
#